data_561f73999f7d88976b7a3a4d928908ae
#
_entry.id   561f73999f7d88976b7a3a4d928908ae
#
_cell.length_a   1.000
_cell.length_b   1.000
_cell.length_c   1.000
_cell.angle_alpha   90.00
_cell.angle_beta   90.00
_cell.angle_gamma   90.00
#
_symmetry.space_group_name_H-M   'P 1'
#
loop_
_entity.id
_entity.type
_entity.pdbx_description
1 polymer ?
#
loop_
_entity_poly.entity_id
_entity_poly.type
_entity_poly.pdbx_seq_one_letter_code
_entity_poly.pdbx_strand_id
1 'polypeptide(L)'
;MSLKLVKLQRVVEEFRKLDSEMQLQTVLAFLLIAHKQSQGNTISIKEVGEMLGVTSASASRNVAALATINRSRQPGHELVVTYENPEFRVEKFIELTDKGKALVTRLENLVE
;
A
#
# COMPACT_ATOMS: atom_id res chain seq x y z
N MET A 1 -28.42 9.83 -2.42
CA MET A 1 -26.96 9.63 -2.45
C MET A 1 -26.56 8.87 -3.71
N SER A 2 -25.48 9.28 -4.32
CA SER A 2 -24.99 8.63 -5.54
C SER A 2 -24.47 7.21 -5.25
N LEU A 3 -24.75 6.27 -6.15
CA LEU A 3 -24.19 4.91 -6.07
C LEU A 3 -22.65 4.96 -6.09
N LYS A 4 -22.07 5.92 -6.78
CA LYS A 4 -20.60 6.12 -6.82
C LYS A 4 -20.04 6.46 -5.43
N LEU A 5 -20.73 7.30 -4.66
CA LEU A 5 -20.31 7.63 -3.29
C LEU A 5 -20.40 6.42 -2.38
N VAL A 6 -21.42 5.59 -2.54
CA VAL A 6 -21.54 4.34 -1.77
C VAL A 6 -20.36 3.40 -2.08
N LYS A 7 -19.95 3.32 -3.34
CA LYS A 7 -18.78 2.51 -3.71
C LYS A 7 -17.50 3.02 -3.06
N LEU A 8 -17.31 4.34 -3.02
CA LEU A 8 -16.15 4.93 -2.34
C LEU A 8 -16.17 4.64 -0.84
N GLN A 9 -17.33 4.72 -0.21
CA GLN A 9 -17.47 4.37 1.21
C GLN A 9 -17.05 2.92 1.46
N ARG A 10 -17.46 2.00 0.61
CA ARG A 10 -17.12 0.59 0.73
C ARG A 10 -15.62 0.35 0.57
N VAL A 11 -14.97 1.09 -0.33
CA VAL A 11 -13.51 1.02 -0.50
C VAL A 11 -12.82 1.44 0.80
N VAL A 12 -13.22 2.58 1.36
CA VAL A 12 -12.64 3.07 2.62
C VAL A 12 -12.90 2.08 3.77
N GLU A 13 -14.09 1.47 3.82
CA GLU A 13 -14.42 0.46 4.83
C GLU A 13 -13.49 -0.76 4.77
N GLU A 14 -13.04 -1.17 3.60
CA GLU A 14 -12.10 -2.28 3.49
C GLU A 14 -10.77 -1.99 4.19
N PHE A 15 -10.27 -0.76 4.09
CA PHE A 15 -9.07 -0.35 4.80
C PHE A 15 -9.33 -0.21 6.31
N ARG A 16 -10.49 0.32 6.67
CA ARG A 16 -10.86 0.50 8.06
C ARG A 16 -11.01 -0.81 8.82
N LYS A 17 -11.41 -1.88 8.14
CA LYS A 17 -11.45 -3.23 8.72
C LYS A 17 -10.08 -3.73 9.15
N LEU A 18 -9.03 -3.31 8.42
CA LEU A 18 -7.66 -3.69 8.76
C LEU A 18 -7.14 -2.87 9.93
N ASP A 19 -7.48 -1.59 9.96
CA ASP A 19 -7.03 -0.66 10.98
C ASP A 19 -7.97 0.54 10.97
N SER A 20 -8.78 0.68 12.03
CA SER A 20 -9.75 1.78 12.13
C SER A 20 -9.11 3.16 12.16
N GLU A 21 -7.81 3.23 12.41
CA GLU A 21 -7.06 4.49 12.48
C GLU A 21 -6.00 4.60 11.38
N MET A 22 -6.15 3.83 10.29
CA MET A 22 -5.21 3.88 9.19
C MET A 22 -5.13 5.28 8.60
N GLN A 23 -3.91 5.78 8.43
CA GLN A 23 -3.69 7.10 7.86
C GLN A 23 -4.00 7.10 6.37
N LEU A 24 -4.52 8.22 5.87
CA LEU A 24 -4.81 8.36 4.43
C LEU A 24 -3.56 8.17 3.57
N GLN A 25 -2.40 8.63 4.04
CA GLN A 25 -1.13 8.42 3.32
C GLN A 25 -0.83 6.93 3.14
N THR A 26 -1.13 6.13 4.17
CA THR A 26 -0.91 4.68 4.10
C THR A 26 -1.84 4.03 3.09
N VAL A 27 -3.11 4.45 3.08
CA VAL A 27 -4.09 3.99 2.09
C VAL A 27 -3.62 4.34 0.68
N LEU A 28 -3.22 5.59 0.47
CA LEU A 28 -2.76 6.05 -0.85
C LEU A 28 -1.51 5.32 -1.28
N ALA A 29 -0.57 5.09 -0.35
CA ALA A 29 0.64 4.32 -0.63
C ALA A 29 0.30 2.93 -1.16
N PHE A 30 -0.64 2.24 -0.52
CA PHE A 30 -1.09 0.92 -0.99
C PHE A 30 -1.66 0.97 -2.40
N LEU A 31 -2.53 1.95 -2.67
CA LEU A 31 -3.14 2.09 -3.99
C LEU A 31 -2.11 2.39 -5.09
N LEU A 32 -1.11 3.22 -4.78
CA LEU A 32 -0.02 3.52 -5.71
C LEU A 32 0.81 2.27 -6.02
N ILE A 33 1.13 1.49 -5.00
CA ILE A 33 1.87 0.23 -5.15
C ILE A 33 1.08 -0.74 -6.02
N ALA A 34 -0.20 -0.91 -5.71
CA ALA A 34 -1.08 -1.82 -6.44
C ALA A 34 -1.19 -1.41 -7.92
N HIS A 35 -1.33 -0.11 -8.18
CA HIS A 35 -1.41 0.40 -9.55
C HIS A 35 -0.14 0.11 -10.35
N LYS A 36 1.03 0.38 -9.77
CA LYS A 36 2.31 0.09 -10.43
C LYS A 36 2.45 -1.38 -10.75
N GLN A 37 2.12 -2.24 -9.80
CA GLN A 37 2.22 -3.69 -10.01
C GLN A 37 1.22 -4.19 -11.05
N SER A 38 0.03 -3.59 -11.13
CA SER A 38 -0.95 -3.94 -12.15
C SER A 38 -0.45 -3.63 -13.57
N GLN A 39 0.47 -2.68 -13.69
CA GLN A 39 1.12 -2.32 -14.95
C GLN A 39 2.36 -3.19 -15.26
N GLY A 40 2.68 -4.14 -14.39
CA GLY A 40 3.88 -4.98 -14.53
C GLY A 40 5.17 -4.28 -14.15
N ASN A 41 5.09 -3.15 -13.46
CA ASN A 41 6.26 -2.38 -13.05
C ASN A 41 6.59 -2.62 -11.58
N THR A 42 7.89 -2.59 -11.26
CA THR A 42 8.36 -2.58 -9.88
C THR A 42 8.20 -1.17 -9.32
N ILE A 43 8.15 -1.07 -7.99
CA ILE A 43 8.13 0.22 -7.30
C ILE A 43 9.04 0.16 -6.08
N SER A 44 9.84 1.21 -5.89
CA SER A 44 10.71 1.34 -4.72
C SER A 44 10.06 2.22 -3.65
N ILE A 45 10.57 2.13 -2.41
CA ILE A 45 10.14 3.02 -1.32
C ILE A 45 10.40 4.48 -1.71
N LYS A 46 11.54 4.74 -2.36
CA LYS A 46 11.88 6.08 -2.84
C LYS A 46 10.81 6.63 -3.78
N GLU A 47 10.37 5.81 -4.74
CA GLU A 47 9.32 6.20 -5.68
C GLU A 47 7.99 6.49 -4.96
N VAL A 48 7.64 5.68 -3.96
CA VAL A 48 6.44 5.94 -3.15
C VAL A 48 6.53 7.32 -2.50
N GLY A 49 7.69 7.65 -1.92
CA GLY A 49 7.90 8.98 -1.33
C GLY A 49 7.73 10.11 -2.33
N GLU A 50 8.30 9.95 -3.52
CA GLU A 50 8.18 10.95 -4.59
C GLU A 50 6.72 11.11 -5.04
N MET A 51 6.00 10.01 -5.20
CA MET A 51 4.61 10.03 -5.64
C MET A 51 3.67 10.60 -4.58
N LEU A 52 3.96 10.34 -3.29
CA LEU A 52 3.19 10.91 -2.18
C LEU A 52 3.58 12.36 -1.88
N GLY A 53 4.74 12.82 -2.35
CA GLY A 53 5.25 14.15 -2.01
C GLY A 53 5.72 14.25 -0.56
N VAL A 54 6.27 13.16 -0.01
CA VAL A 54 6.72 13.10 1.38
C VAL A 54 8.21 12.72 1.45
N THR A 55 8.79 12.84 2.64
CA THR A 55 10.19 12.46 2.86
C THR A 55 10.38 10.95 2.75
N SER A 56 11.63 10.54 2.54
CA SER A 56 11.99 9.11 2.53
C SER A 56 11.63 8.43 3.85
N ALA A 57 11.82 9.13 4.97
CA ALA A 57 11.46 8.59 6.28
C ALA A 57 9.97 8.35 6.41
N SER A 58 9.15 9.30 5.94
CA SER A 58 7.70 9.16 5.95
C SER A 58 7.23 8.02 5.03
N ALA A 59 7.79 7.95 3.81
CA ALA A 59 7.49 6.86 2.88
C ALA A 59 7.83 5.51 3.49
N SER A 60 8.98 5.39 4.12
CA SER A 60 9.44 4.17 4.78
C SER A 60 8.47 3.72 5.88
N ARG A 61 7.97 4.68 6.69
CA ARG A 61 6.97 4.38 7.73
C ARG A 61 5.65 3.89 7.16
N ASN A 62 5.17 4.52 6.09
CA ASN A 62 3.92 4.13 5.44
C ASN A 62 4.03 2.72 4.85
N VAL A 63 5.14 2.42 4.18
CA VAL A 63 5.38 1.09 3.63
C VAL A 63 5.53 0.06 4.74
N ALA A 64 6.25 0.40 5.81
CA ALA A 64 6.43 -0.52 6.95
C ALA A 64 5.09 -0.87 7.60
N ALA A 65 4.14 0.07 7.69
CA ALA A 65 2.81 -0.22 8.21
C ALA A 65 2.05 -1.24 7.35
N LEU A 66 2.30 -1.24 6.05
CA LEU A 66 1.68 -2.18 5.12
C LEU A 66 2.37 -3.55 5.08
N ALA A 67 3.59 -3.64 5.59
CA ALA A 67 4.41 -4.84 5.53
C ALA A 67 4.09 -5.80 6.68
N THR A 68 4.81 -6.91 6.73
CA THR A 68 4.60 -7.96 7.74
C THR A 68 4.95 -7.47 9.14
N ILE A 69 6.04 -6.69 9.27
CA ILE A 69 6.48 -6.13 10.56
C ILE A 69 6.77 -4.65 10.34
N ASN A 70 6.14 -3.79 11.14
CA ASN A 70 6.38 -2.36 11.07
C ASN A 70 7.65 -1.96 11.84
N ARG A 71 7.99 -0.65 11.81
CA ARG A 71 9.23 -0.14 12.44
C ARG A 71 9.28 -0.32 13.96
N SER A 72 8.12 -0.44 14.60
CA SER A 72 8.02 -0.68 16.05
C SER A 72 8.04 -2.16 16.39
N ARG A 73 8.36 -3.01 15.44
CA ARG A 73 8.34 -4.49 15.53
C ARG A 73 6.97 -5.05 15.91
N GLN A 74 5.93 -4.27 15.62
CA GLN A 74 4.55 -4.72 15.77
C GLN A 74 4.10 -5.34 14.43
N PRO A 75 3.14 -6.28 14.45
CA PRO A 75 2.61 -6.80 13.19
C PRO A 75 2.04 -5.67 12.34
N GLY A 76 2.47 -5.62 11.08
CA GLY A 76 1.87 -4.73 10.09
C GLY A 76 0.64 -5.38 9.48
N HIS A 77 0.16 -4.81 8.38
CA HIS A 77 -1.07 -5.31 7.74
C HIS A 77 -0.83 -6.48 6.80
N GLU A 78 0.43 -6.86 6.57
CA GLU A 78 0.83 -8.02 5.74
C GLU A 78 0.36 -7.92 4.28
N LEU A 79 0.20 -6.70 3.78
CA LEU A 79 -0.26 -6.45 2.41
C LEU A 79 0.88 -6.41 1.41
N VAL A 80 2.09 -6.09 1.89
CA VAL A 80 3.28 -5.99 1.03
C VAL A 80 4.47 -6.64 1.71
N VAL A 81 5.47 -7.00 0.91
CA VAL A 81 6.82 -7.35 1.37
C VAL A 81 7.80 -6.43 0.69
N THR A 82 8.94 -6.20 1.34
CA THR A 82 10.02 -5.41 0.76
C THR A 82 11.21 -6.31 0.50
N TYR A 83 11.96 -5.99 -0.53
CA TYR A 83 13.16 -6.75 -0.88
C TYR A 83 14.22 -5.81 -1.42
N GLU A 84 15.49 -6.22 -1.31
CA GLU A 84 16.60 -5.46 -1.85
C GLU A 84 16.90 -5.92 -3.27
N ASN A 85 17.18 -4.94 -4.16
CA ASN A 85 17.66 -5.24 -5.48
C ASN A 85 19.18 -5.41 -5.41
N PRO A 86 19.75 -6.56 -5.82
CA PRO A 86 21.20 -6.78 -5.76
C PRO A 86 22.02 -5.74 -6.53
N GLU A 87 21.43 -5.15 -7.58
CA GLU A 87 22.09 -4.12 -8.39
C GLU A 87 22.02 -2.73 -7.77
N PHE A 88 21.02 -2.48 -6.91
CA PHE A 88 20.77 -1.17 -6.28
C PHE A 88 20.54 -1.37 -4.79
N ARG A 89 21.60 -1.64 -4.04
CA ARG A 89 21.52 -1.99 -2.62
C ARG A 89 20.91 -0.92 -1.72
N VAL A 90 20.90 0.33 -2.17
CA VAL A 90 20.34 1.44 -1.41
C VAL A 90 18.83 1.60 -1.59
N GLU A 91 18.25 0.90 -2.55
CA GLU A 91 16.82 0.96 -2.81
C GLU A 91 16.13 -0.33 -2.40
N LYS A 92 15.05 -0.20 -1.64
CA LYS A 92 14.18 -1.32 -1.33
C LYS A 92 12.97 -1.26 -2.24
N PHE A 93 12.65 -2.38 -2.85
CA PHE A 93 11.49 -2.56 -3.71
C PHE A 93 10.36 -3.21 -2.94
N ILE A 94 9.16 -3.04 -3.45
CA ILE A 94 7.93 -3.45 -2.78
C ILE A 94 7.16 -4.39 -3.68
N GLU A 95 6.57 -5.42 -3.09
CA GLU A 95 5.73 -6.38 -3.80
C GLU A 95 4.51 -6.71 -2.97
N LEU A 96 3.36 -6.86 -3.63
CA LEU A 96 2.14 -7.28 -2.95
C LEU A 96 2.24 -8.72 -2.49
N THR A 97 1.76 -8.99 -1.28
CA THR A 97 1.55 -10.35 -0.81
C THR A 97 0.28 -10.91 -1.42
N ASP A 98 0.01 -12.20 -1.21
CA ASP A 98 -1.27 -12.79 -1.62
C ASP A 98 -2.45 -12.09 -0.95
N LYS A 99 -2.29 -11.71 0.32
CA LYS A 99 -3.30 -10.92 1.04
C LYS A 99 -3.52 -9.55 0.39
N GLY A 100 -2.42 -8.89 -0.01
CA GLY A 100 -2.50 -7.61 -0.73
C GLY A 100 -3.19 -7.75 -2.07
N LYS A 101 -2.88 -8.80 -2.83
CA LYS A 101 -3.52 -9.07 -4.12
C LYS A 101 -5.02 -9.34 -3.94
N ALA A 102 -5.39 -10.09 -2.90
CA ALA A 102 -6.80 -10.35 -2.60
C ALA A 102 -7.55 -9.06 -2.28
N LEU A 103 -6.92 -8.16 -1.52
CA LEU A 103 -7.51 -6.85 -1.23
C LEU A 103 -7.71 -6.05 -2.51
N VAL A 104 -6.73 -6.02 -3.41
CA VAL A 104 -6.85 -5.32 -4.70
C VAL A 104 -8.05 -5.85 -5.49
N THR A 105 -8.22 -7.17 -5.54
CA THR A 105 -9.35 -7.79 -6.24
C THR A 105 -10.68 -7.31 -5.65
N ARG A 106 -10.79 -7.30 -4.31
CA ARG A 106 -12.02 -6.80 -3.65
C ARG A 106 -12.29 -5.34 -3.97
N LEU A 107 -11.24 -4.50 -3.95
CA LEU A 107 -11.36 -3.07 -4.25
C LEU A 107 -11.82 -2.84 -5.68
N GLU A 108 -11.24 -3.55 -6.64
CA GLU A 108 -11.63 -3.44 -8.04
C GLU A 108 -13.09 -3.84 -8.24
N ASN A 109 -13.54 -4.91 -7.59
CA ASN A 109 -14.93 -5.34 -7.66
C ASN A 109 -15.88 -4.29 -7.07
N LEU A 110 -15.45 -3.58 -6.02
CA LEU A 110 -16.29 -2.57 -5.40
C LEU A 110 -16.48 -1.32 -6.25
N VAL A 111 -15.52 -0.99 -7.10
CA VAL A 111 -15.59 0.23 -7.93
C VAL A 111 -16.13 -0.01 -9.34
N GLU A 112 -16.38 -1.23 -9.70
CA GLU A 112 -16.99 -1.58 -11.00
C GLU A 112 -18.44 -1.10 -11.12
#